data_b57f4c649aacbde323eab979e36b80de
#
_entry.id   b57f4c649aacbde323eab979e36b80de
#
_cell.length_a   1.000
_cell.length_b   1.000
_cell.length_c   1.000
_cell.angle_alpha   90.00
_cell.angle_beta   90.00
_cell.angle_gamma   90.00
#
_symmetry.space_group_name_H-M   'P 1'
#
loop_
_entity.id
_entity.type
_entity.pdbx_description
1 polymer ?
#
loop_
_entity_poly.entity_id
_entity_poly.type
_entity_poly.pdbx_seq_one_letter_code
_entity_poly.pdbx_strand_id
1 'polypeptide(L)'
;MPERTVVVASSHGLHARPAALFTQTAARAGIPVKVTKGDRTVDASSILGVISLGINHGDEVLLAAEGEGADEALDTLEALLLEDHDA
;
A
#
# COMPACT_ATOMS: atom_id res chain seq x y z
N MET A 1 -8.74 15.09 -0.83
CA MET A 1 -8.42 13.66 -0.67
C MET A 1 -6.93 13.51 -0.39
N PRO A 2 -6.55 13.06 0.80
CA PRO A 2 -5.13 12.88 1.12
C PRO A 2 -4.46 11.83 0.25
N GLU A 3 -3.24 12.13 -0.16
CA GLU A 3 -2.46 11.24 -1.01
C GLU A 3 -1.01 11.21 -0.54
N ARG A 4 -0.35 10.10 -0.76
CA ARG A 4 1.07 9.94 -0.48
C ARG A 4 1.75 9.20 -1.63
N THR A 5 2.85 9.74 -2.13
CA THR A 5 3.69 9.02 -3.09
C THR A 5 4.82 8.36 -2.30
N VAL A 6 4.97 7.07 -2.47
CA VAL A 6 5.94 6.28 -1.69
C VAL A 6 6.81 5.46 -2.64
N VAL A 7 8.12 5.48 -2.42
CA VAL A 7 9.05 4.58 -3.11
C VAL A 7 9.23 3.35 -2.21
N VAL A 8 8.92 2.17 -2.74
CA VAL A 8 8.95 0.93 -1.96
C VAL A 8 10.38 0.56 -1.59
N ALA A 9 10.65 0.52 -0.29
CA ALA A 9 11.99 0.21 0.23
C ALA A 9 12.14 -1.24 0.68
N SER A 10 11.03 -1.99 0.80
CA SER A 10 11.10 -3.41 1.13
C SER A 10 11.88 -4.16 0.05
N SER A 11 12.87 -4.96 0.45
CA SER A 11 13.73 -5.66 -0.50
C SER A 11 12.98 -6.65 -1.38
N HIS A 12 11.82 -7.12 -0.94
CA HIS A 12 10.99 -8.08 -1.68
C HIS A 12 9.74 -7.46 -2.29
N GLY A 13 9.55 -6.14 -2.14
CA GLY A 13 8.37 -5.47 -2.65
C GLY A 13 7.08 -5.98 -1.99
N LEU A 14 5.96 -5.89 -2.71
CA LEU A 14 4.67 -6.38 -2.20
C LEU A 14 4.30 -7.73 -2.84
N HIS A 15 5.10 -8.75 -2.55
CA HIS A 15 4.77 -10.13 -2.90
C HIS A 15 3.87 -10.73 -1.80
N ALA A 16 3.67 -12.04 -1.79
CA ALA A 16 2.62 -12.68 -1.00
C ALA A 16 2.54 -12.23 0.46
N ARG A 17 3.64 -12.28 1.19
CA ARG A 17 3.65 -12.00 2.63
C ARG A 17 3.49 -10.53 2.96
N PRO A 18 4.33 -9.63 2.40
CA PRO A 18 4.13 -8.19 2.61
C PRO A 18 2.80 -7.69 2.07
N ALA A 19 2.32 -8.26 0.96
CA ALA A 19 1.03 -7.87 0.40
C ALA A 19 -0.12 -8.23 1.34
N ALA A 20 -0.06 -9.40 1.98
CA ALA A 20 -1.08 -9.80 2.94
C ALA A 20 -1.12 -8.84 4.12
N LEU A 21 0.03 -8.49 4.67
CA LEU A 21 0.11 -7.54 5.78
C LEU A 21 -0.42 -6.16 5.37
N PHE A 22 -0.03 -5.69 4.20
CA PHE A 22 -0.47 -4.41 3.66
C PHE A 22 -2.00 -4.38 3.51
N THR A 23 -2.57 -5.40 2.88
CA THR A 23 -4.02 -5.43 2.64
C THR A 23 -4.83 -5.58 3.92
N GLN A 24 -4.34 -6.34 4.90
CA GLN A 24 -5.00 -6.46 6.19
C GLN A 24 -4.99 -5.13 6.93
N THR A 25 -3.89 -4.42 6.90
CA THR A 25 -3.78 -3.11 7.52
C THR A 25 -4.72 -2.11 6.87
N ALA A 26 -4.80 -2.12 5.54
CA ALA A 26 -5.72 -1.25 4.81
C ALA A 26 -7.17 -1.56 5.17
N ALA A 27 -7.52 -2.85 5.29
CA ALA A 27 -8.87 -3.25 5.66
C ALA A 27 -9.23 -2.79 7.08
N ARG A 28 -8.28 -2.84 8.00
CA ARG A 28 -8.49 -2.42 9.38
C ARG A 28 -8.66 -0.91 9.53
N ALA A 29 -8.21 -0.14 8.56
CA ALA A 29 -8.36 1.31 8.60
C ALA A 29 -9.82 1.74 8.59
N GLY A 30 -10.71 0.90 8.04
CA GLY A 30 -12.16 1.18 8.04
C GLY A 30 -12.56 2.27 7.07
N ILE A 31 -11.66 2.72 6.20
CA ILE A 31 -11.93 3.75 5.18
C ILE A 31 -11.39 3.27 3.83
N PRO A 32 -11.95 3.79 2.72
CA PRO A 32 -11.44 3.42 1.41
C PRO A 32 -10.01 3.91 1.20
N VAL A 33 -9.13 3.01 0.79
CA VAL A 33 -7.76 3.36 0.41
C VAL A 33 -7.48 2.74 -0.95
N LYS A 34 -6.88 3.53 -1.84
CA LYS A 34 -6.49 3.09 -3.17
C LYS A 34 -4.99 3.13 -3.31
N VAL A 35 -4.45 2.19 -4.07
CA VAL A 35 -3.04 2.18 -4.41
C VAL A 35 -2.91 2.17 -5.93
N THR A 36 -2.07 3.06 -6.44
CA THR A 36 -1.85 3.23 -7.88
C THR A 36 -0.38 2.99 -8.20
N LYS A 37 -0.16 2.19 -9.23
CA LYS A 37 1.16 2.03 -9.84
C LYS A 37 1.02 2.23 -11.34
N GLY A 38 1.69 3.23 -11.89
CA GLY A 38 1.56 3.57 -13.30
C GLY A 38 0.13 3.97 -13.63
N ASP A 39 -0.50 3.26 -14.56
CA ASP A 39 -1.87 3.54 -14.99
C ASP A 39 -2.93 2.73 -14.25
N ARG A 40 -2.52 1.89 -13.31
CA ARG A 40 -3.45 0.97 -12.64
C ARG A 40 -3.70 1.36 -11.21
N THR A 41 -4.97 1.39 -10.85
CA THR A 41 -5.41 1.69 -9.48
C THR A 41 -6.23 0.52 -8.97
N VAL A 42 -5.92 0.07 -7.76
CA VAL A 42 -6.66 -1.02 -7.13
C VAL A 42 -7.00 -0.63 -5.69
N ASP A 43 -7.93 -1.37 -5.10
CA ASP A 43 -8.28 -1.22 -3.70
C ASP A 43 -7.13 -1.78 -2.84
N ALA A 44 -6.64 -0.97 -1.91
CA ALA A 44 -5.51 -1.38 -1.07
C ALA A 44 -5.85 -2.55 -0.15
N SER A 45 -7.13 -2.81 0.09
CA SER A 45 -7.55 -3.95 0.91
C SER A 45 -7.74 -5.25 0.09
N SER A 46 -7.55 -5.18 -1.23
CA SER A 46 -7.68 -6.35 -2.09
C SER A 46 -6.32 -7.00 -2.33
N ILE A 47 -6.11 -8.20 -1.77
CA ILE A 47 -4.83 -8.90 -1.93
C ILE A 47 -4.56 -9.24 -3.40
N LEU A 48 -5.58 -9.70 -4.13
CA LEU A 48 -5.41 -10.01 -5.55
C LEU A 48 -5.10 -8.76 -6.35
N GLY A 49 -5.75 -7.64 -6.03
CA GLY A 49 -5.48 -6.37 -6.69
C GLY A 49 -4.06 -5.91 -6.46
N VAL A 50 -3.61 -5.91 -5.21
CA VAL A 50 -2.26 -5.46 -4.87
C VAL A 50 -1.20 -6.35 -5.51
N ILE A 51 -1.37 -7.66 -5.47
CA ILE A 51 -0.43 -8.58 -6.11
C ILE A 51 -0.39 -8.36 -7.62
N SER A 52 -1.55 -8.10 -8.23
CA SER A 52 -1.63 -7.89 -9.68
C SER A 52 -0.89 -6.65 -10.17
N LEU A 53 -0.63 -5.69 -9.28
CA LEU A 53 0.15 -4.51 -9.65
C LEU A 53 1.63 -4.81 -9.85
N GLY A 54 2.12 -5.91 -9.28
CA GLY A 54 3.53 -6.27 -9.41
C GLY A 54 4.46 -5.25 -8.77
N ILE A 55 4.16 -4.83 -7.55
CA ILE A 55 4.94 -3.81 -6.85
C ILE A 55 6.25 -4.44 -6.35
N ASN A 56 7.36 -3.87 -6.80
CA ASN A 56 8.70 -4.36 -6.47
C ASN A 56 9.50 -3.30 -5.74
N HIS A 57 10.65 -3.72 -5.20
CA HIS A 57 11.58 -2.81 -4.57
C HIS A 57 11.96 -1.68 -5.54
N GLY A 58 11.89 -0.45 -5.07
CA GLY A 58 12.21 0.72 -5.86
C GLY A 58 11.07 1.28 -6.69
N ASP A 59 9.94 0.58 -6.74
CA ASP A 59 8.78 1.07 -7.47
C ASP A 59 8.12 2.22 -6.72
N GLU A 60 7.60 3.18 -7.45
CA GLU A 60 6.87 4.30 -6.89
C GLU A 60 5.37 4.01 -6.98
N VAL A 61 4.68 4.16 -5.85
CA VAL A 61 3.24 3.97 -5.79
C VAL A 61 2.58 5.18 -5.15
N LEU A 62 1.33 5.43 -5.54
CA LEU A 62 0.52 6.50 -4.97
C LEU A 62 -0.55 5.88 -4.09
N LEU A 63 -0.59 6.30 -2.84
CA LEU A 63 -1.64 5.91 -1.90
C LEU A 63 -2.61 7.06 -1.75
N ALA A 64 -3.91 6.77 -1.85
CA ALA A 64 -4.96 7.77 -1.68
C ALA A 64 -6.00 7.21 -0.72
N ALA A 65 -6.41 8.02 0.25
CA ALA A 65 -7.41 7.61 1.23
C ALA A 65 -8.48 8.69 1.36
N GLU A 66 -9.69 8.29 1.72
CA GLU A 66 -10.81 9.20 1.81
C GLU A 66 -11.55 8.94 3.12
N GLY A 67 -11.86 10.03 3.84
CA GLY A 67 -12.60 9.94 5.08
C GLY A 67 -11.81 10.35 6.29
N GLU A 68 -12.45 10.26 7.46
CA GLU A 68 -11.83 10.57 8.72
C GLU A 68 -10.75 9.53 9.04
N GLY A 69 -9.59 10.00 9.47
CA GLY A 69 -8.47 9.11 9.75
C GLY A 69 -7.63 8.76 8.54
N ALA A 70 -7.87 9.43 7.38
CA ALA A 70 -7.14 9.15 6.15
C ALA A 70 -5.63 9.32 6.32
N ASP A 71 -5.18 10.40 6.98
CA ASP A 71 -3.76 10.64 7.17
C ASP A 71 -3.09 9.56 8.01
N GLU A 72 -3.75 9.11 9.07
CA GLU A 72 -3.23 8.02 9.91
C GLU A 72 -3.11 6.72 9.13
N ALA A 73 -4.13 6.40 8.32
CA ALA A 73 -4.10 5.20 7.50
C ALA A 73 -2.95 5.25 6.50
N LEU A 74 -2.75 6.39 5.86
CA LEU A 74 -1.66 6.58 4.91
C LEU A 74 -0.29 6.49 5.59
N ASP A 75 -0.16 7.06 6.81
CA ASP A 75 1.09 6.95 7.57
C ASP A 75 1.44 5.50 7.86
N THR A 76 0.44 4.71 8.27
CA THR A 76 0.65 3.30 8.60
C THR A 76 1.05 2.50 7.37
N LEU A 77 0.35 2.70 6.25
CA LEU A 77 0.64 1.98 5.02
C LEU A 77 1.98 2.40 4.42
N GLU A 78 2.30 3.67 4.49
CA GLU A 78 3.61 4.17 4.04
C GLU A 78 4.74 3.50 4.84
N ALA A 79 4.59 3.40 6.15
CA ALA A 79 5.59 2.76 6.99
C ALA A 79 5.82 1.31 6.58
N LEU A 80 4.75 0.58 6.24
CA LEU A 80 4.87 -0.80 5.79
C LEU A 80 5.66 -0.91 4.49
N LEU A 81 5.48 0.03 3.58
CA LEU A 81 6.20 0.03 2.31
C LEU A 81 7.68 0.39 2.47
N LEU A 82 7.99 1.19 3.50
CA LEU A 82 9.36 1.63 3.76
C LEU A 82 10.15 0.63 4.60
N GLU A 83 9.49 -0.30 5.28
CA GLU A 83 10.14 -1.31 6.10
C GLU A 83 10.49 -2.54 5.30
N ASP A 84 11.61 -3.18 5.67
CA ASP A 84 11.99 -4.47 5.12
C ASP A 84 11.60 -5.55 6.11
N HIS A 85 10.48 -6.22 5.84
CA HIS A 85 9.89 -7.21 6.75
C HIS A 85 10.56 -8.58 6.69
N ASP A 86 11.53 -8.74 5.83
CA ASP A 86 12.25 -10.00 5.67
C ASP A 86 13.63 -10.00 6.29
N ALA A 87 13.91 -8.98 7.04
CA ALA A 87 15.18 -8.88 7.74
C ALA A 87 15.27 -9.90 8.88
#